data_142df241205a0c38ddfc9c6d37c98bb8
#
_entry.id   142df241205a0c38ddfc9c6d37c98bb8
#
_cell.length_a   1.000
_cell.length_b   1.000
_cell.length_c   1.000
_cell.angle_alpha   90.00
_cell.angle_beta   90.00
_cell.angle_gamma   90.00
#
_symmetry.space_group_name_H-M   'P 1'
#
loop_
_entity.id
_entity.type
_entity.pdbx_description
1 polymer ?
#
loop_
_entity_poly.entity_id
_entity_poly.type
_entity_poly.pdbx_seq_one_letter_code
_entity_poly.pdbx_strand_id
1 'polypeptide(L)'
;LTLVLSMLQPVIVIAAAALGLSLWLAFRLSKRIVKPLNELDPDEPEKIETYEELRPLTEKLCSQQHQLRVQTEELQRKRDEFDAAAGNMIERLVLLNEQGMILSINKAATRLLGISCGCIGKDMLLLNDSAEMRELLQKTHRGEHGEISVPIGEGSYQIYASPVISNEKIAGAVLLIIDITEKERAEQMRREFTANVSHELKTPLHTISGCAELLSNGMVRQEDVPRFSLQIQSEAKRMIALVEDIIKLSHLDEGAEDMRREETDLYALVKDTVCSLTQSAQEVGVSLELSGESAKITGVPQLLRGIVYNLCDNAIK
;
A
#
# COMPACT_ATOMS: atom_id res chain seq x y z
N LEU A 1 -35.11 -58.36 -81.65
CA LEU A 1 -33.97 -57.64 -81.14
C LEU A 1 -33.91 -56.19 -81.65
N THR A 2 -34.24 -55.95 -82.94
CA THR A 2 -34.22 -54.60 -83.56
C THR A 2 -35.23 -53.61 -82.96
N LEU A 3 -36.40 -54.05 -82.51
CA LEU A 3 -37.45 -53.23 -81.90
C LEU A 3 -37.04 -52.75 -80.46
N VAL A 4 -36.29 -53.55 -79.69
CA VAL A 4 -35.80 -53.19 -78.39
C VAL A 4 -34.65 -52.16 -78.49
N LEU A 5 -33.79 -52.29 -79.50
CA LEU A 5 -32.69 -51.34 -79.73
C LEU A 5 -33.24 -49.98 -80.20
N SER A 6 -34.31 -49.91 -80.96
CA SER A 6 -34.90 -48.64 -81.40
C SER A 6 -35.62 -47.86 -80.29
N MET A 7 -36.12 -48.58 -79.28
CA MET A 7 -36.71 -47.93 -78.07
C MET A 7 -35.63 -47.49 -77.05
N LEU A 8 -34.43 -48.10 -77.09
CA LEU A 8 -33.34 -47.75 -76.16
C LEU A 8 -32.70 -46.40 -76.49
N GLN A 9 -32.64 -46.04 -77.76
CA GLN A 9 -32.05 -44.77 -78.22
C GLN A 9 -32.75 -43.52 -77.63
N PRO A 10 -34.10 -43.39 -77.76
CA PRO A 10 -34.76 -42.20 -77.19
C PRO A 10 -34.67 -42.14 -75.65
N VAL A 11 -34.68 -43.31 -74.98
CA VAL A 11 -34.51 -43.34 -73.51
C VAL A 11 -33.17 -42.84 -73.08
N ILE A 12 -32.06 -43.20 -73.74
CA ILE A 12 -30.72 -42.74 -73.46
C ILE A 12 -30.60 -41.21 -73.71
N VAL A 13 -31.22 -40.72 -74.79
CA VAL A 13 -31.19 -39.26 -75.06
C VAL A 13 -31.97 -38.46 -74.01
N ILE A 14 -33.14 -38.99 -73.60
CA ILE A 14 -33.92 -38.33 -72.52
C ILE A 14 -33.16 -38.37 -71.18
N ALA A 15 -32.53 -39.48 -70.86
CA ALA A 15 -31.73 -39.61 -69.65
C ALA A 15 -30.50 -38.67 -69.66
N ALA A 16 -29.81 -38.58 -70.78
CA ALA A 16 -28.69 -37.67 -70.97
C ALA A 16 -29.13 -36.19 -70.87
N ALA A 17 -30.29 -35.87 -71.48
CA ALA A 17 -30.82 -34.50 -71.37
C ALA A 17 -31.29 -34.17 -69.96
N ALA A 18 -31.90 -35.11 -69.25
CA ALA A 18 -32.27 -34.92 -67.82
C ALA A 18 -31.03 -34.75 -66.90
N LEU A 19 -29.95 -35.52 -67.14
CA LEU A 19 -28.71 -35.44 -66.43
C LEU A 19 -27.99 -34.06 -66.69
N GLY A 20 -27.96 -33.62 -67.97
CA GLY A 20 -27.43 -32.33 -68.36
C GLY A 20 -28.20 -31.18 -67.73
N LEU A 21 -29.56 -31.30 -67.74
CA LEU A 21 -30.38 -30.26 -67.08
C LEU A 21 -30.14 -30.20 -65.54
N SER A 22 -30.04 -31.38 -64.92
CA SER A 22 -29.77 -31.51 -63.47
C SER A 22 -28.44 -30.93 -63.08
N LEU A 23 -27.35 -31.24 -63.86
CA LEU A 23 -26.02 -30.68 -63.68
C LEU A 23 -26.00 -29.16 -63.88
N TRP A 24 -26.71 -28.70 -64.92
CA TRP A 24 -26.81 -27.27 -65.22
C TRP A 24 -27.55 -26.53 -64.09
N LEU A 25 -28.66 -27.11 -63.57
CA LEU A 25 -29.41 -26.55 -62.45
C LEU A 25 -28.57 -26.53 -61.15
N ALA A 26 -27.88 -27.64 -60.86
CA ALA A 26 -26.99 -27.74 -59.70
C ALA A 26 -25.84 -26.70 -59.77
N PHE A 27 -25.22 -26.54 -60.92
CA PHE A 27 -24.16 -25.54 -61.13
C PHE A 27 -24.72 -24.11 -60.98
N ARG A 28 -25.91 -23.85 -61.54
CA ARG A 28 -26.57 -22.56 -61.46
C ARG A 28 -26.99 -22.20 -60.01
N LEU A 29 -27.52 -23.18 -59.23
CA LEU A 29 -27.85 -23.03 -57.83
C LEU A 29 -26.57 -22.81 -56.99
N SER A 30 -25.55 -23.60 -57.22
CA SER A 30 -24.27 -23.46 -56.53
C SER A 30 -23.66 -22.07 -56.73
N LYS A 31 -23.66 -21.57 -57.97
CA LYS A 31 -23.12 -20.24 -58.27
C LYS A 31 -23.99 -19.10 -57.77
N ARG A 32 -25.30 -19.32 -57.65
CA ARG A 32 -26.29 -18.31 -57.28
C ARG A 32 -26.54 -18.23 -55.76
N ILE A 33 -26.38 -19.35 -55.01
CA ILE A 33 -26.66 -19.41 -53.59
C ILE A 33 -25.37 -19.65 -52.76
N VAL A 34 -24.58 -20.67 -53.16
CA VAL A 34 -23.43 -21.11 -52.34
C VAL A 34 -22.26 -20.18 -52.46
N LYS A 35 -21.98 -19.63 -53.65
CA LYS A 35 -20.84 -18.75 -53.87
C LYS A 35 -20.97 -17.42 -53.11
N PRO A 36 -22.10 -16.69 -53.14
CA PRO A 36 -22.28 -15.49 -52.31
C PRO A 36 -22.28 -15.77 -50.82
N LEU A 37 -22.72 -16.97 -50.39
CA LEU A 37 -22.72 -17.36 -48.99
C LEU A 37 -21.30 -17.64 -48.45
N ASN A 38 -20.43 -18.20 -49.27
CA ASN A 38 -19.03 -18.47 -48.96
C ASN A 38 -18.12 -17.21 -49.08
N GLU A 39 -18.56 -16.22 -49.84
CA GLU A 39 -17.87 -14.92 -49.97
C GLU A 39 -18.38 -13.88 -48.96
N LEU A 40 -19.26 -14.29 -48.05
CA LEU A 40 -19.68 -13.49 -46.89
C LEU A 40 -18.48 -13.20 -45.99
N ASP A 41 -17.95 -12.02 -46.13
CA ASP A 41 -17.01 -11.51 -45.13
C ASP A 41 -17.79 -11.05 -43.90
N PRO A 42 -17.63 -11.71 -42.77
CA PRO A 42 -18.33 -11.32 -41.54
C PRO A 42 -17.97 -9.91 -41.09
N ASP A 43 -16.82 -9.34 -41.53
CA ASP A 43 -16.36 -8.02 -41.10
C ASP A 43 -16.91 -6.86 -41.96
N GLU A 44 -17.45 -7.13 -43.21
CA GLU A 44 -18.01 -6.11 -44.09
C GLU A 44 -19.40 -6.51 -44.64
N PRO A 45 -20.44 -6.64 -43.81
CA PRO A 45 -21.78 -7.13 -44.26
C PRO A 45 -22.53 -6.11 -45.14
N GLU A 46 -22.11 -4.85 -45.21
CA GLU A 46 -22.75 -3.79 -46.00
C GLU A 46 -22.49 -3.88 -47.51
N LYS A 47 -21.49 -4.66 -47.96
CA LYS A 47 -21.11 -4.75 -49.39
C LYS A 47 -21.86 -5.81 -50.17
N ILE A 48 -22.86 -6.47 -49.60
CA ILE A 48 -23.54 -7.57 -50.23
C ILE A 48 -24.82 -7.10 -50.89
N GLU A 49 -24.87 -7.10 -52.24
CA GLU A 49 -26.15 -7.09 -53.00
C GLU A 49 -26.90 -8.42 -52.69
N THR A 50 -27.64 -8.41 -51.59
CA THR A 50 -28.25 -9.63 -51.07
C THR A 50 -29.59 -9.90 -51.73
N TYR A 51 -29.83 -11.16 -52.11
CA TYR A 51 -31.16 -11.61 -52.53
C TYR A 51 -32.20 -11.36 -51.42
N GLU A 52 -33.40 -10.93 -51.79
CA GLU A 52 -34.47 -10.57 -50.85
C GLU A 52 -34.77 -11.69 -49.84
N GLU A 53 -34.58 -12.97 -50.24
CA GLU A 53 -34.80 -14.12 -49.36
C GLU A 53 -33.76 -14.28 -48.24
N LEU A 54 -32.55 -13.77 -48.42
CA LEU A 54 -31.47 -13.83 -47.41
C LEU A 54 -31.40 -12.59 -46.52
N ARG A 55 -32.10 -11.54 -46.85
CA ARG A 55 -32.11 -10.27 -46.14
C ARG A 55 -32.42 -10.41 -44.64
N PRO A 56 -33.41 -11.20 -44.19
CA PRO A 56 -33.67 -11.36 -42.75
C PRO A 56 -32.54 -12.04 -41.99
N LEU A 57 -31.78 -12.92 -42.66
CA LEU A 57 -30.64 -13.62 -42.06
C LEU A 57 -29.45 -12.70 -41.91
N THR A 58 -29.14 -11.91 -42.96
CA THR A 58 -28.05 -10.92 -42.91
C THR A 58 -28.33 -9.79 -41.89
N GLU A 59 -29.55 -9.28 -41.84
CA GLU A 59 -29.97 -8.30 -40.83
C GLU A 59 -29.82 -8.84 -39.41
N LYS A 60 -30.13 -10.10 -39.16
CA LYS A 60 -29.99 -10.76 -37.88
C LYS A 60 -28.50 -10.97 -37.52
N LEU A 61 -27.65 -11.36 -38.45
CA LEU A 61 -26.21 -11.50 -38.25
C LEU A 61 -25.56 -10.15 -37.97
N CYS A 62 -25.90 -9.12 -38.74
CA CYS A 62 -25.41 -7.76 -38.50
C CYS A 62 -25.82 -7.25 -37.11
N SER A 63 -27.07 -7.48 -36.70
CA SER A 63 -27.54 -7.07 -35.38
C SER A 63 -26.78 -7.79 -34.26
N GLN A 64 -26.54 -9.09 -34.38
CA GLN A 64 -25.81 -9.89 -33.40
C GLN A 64 -24.32 -9.45 -33.34
N GLN A 65 -23.68 -9.24 -34.49
CA GLN A 65 -22.30 -8.70 -34.51
C GLN A 65 -22.21 -7.32 -33.86
N HIS A 66 -23.13 -6.43 -34.20
CA HIS A 66 -23.18 -5.11 -33.57
C HIS A 66 -23.36 -5.23 -32.05
N GLN A 67 -24.24 -6.10 -31.59
CA GLN A 67 -24.47 -6.33 -30.17
C GLN A 67 -23.22 -6.90 -29.48
N LEU A 68 -22.55 -7.88 -30.09
CA LEU A 68 -21.28 -8.44 -29.56
C LEU A 68 -20.19 -7.38 -29.50
N ARG A 69 -20.06 -6.56 -30.55
CA ARG A 69 -19.08 -5.46 -30.58
C ARG A 69 -19.33 -4.45 -29.47
N VAL A 70 -20.58 -4.00 -29.31
CA VAL A 70 -20.96 -3.05 -28.24
C VAL A 70 -20.66 -3.65 -26.86
N GLN A 71 -21.00 -4.92 -26.65
CA GLN A 71 -20.70 -5.60 -25.37
C GLN A 71 -19.21 -5.73 -25.12
N THR A 72 -18.43 -6.04 -26.16
CA THR A 72 -16.97 -6.15 -26.04
C THR A 72 -16.35 -4.79 -25.76
N GLU A 73 -16.78 -3.74 -26.44
CA GLU A 73 -16.33 -2.36 -26.20
C GLU A 73 -16.70 -1.88 -24.77
N GLU A 74 -17.91 -2.23 -24.29
CA GLU A 74 -18.33 -1.90 -22.92
C GLU A 74 -17.50 -2.63 -21.86
N LEU A 75 -17.24 -3.93 -22.06
CA LEU A 75 -16.39 -4.72 -21.16
C LEU A 75 -14.94 -4.20 -21.15
N GLN A 76 -14.43 -3.87 -22.33
CA GLN A 76 -13.08 -3.28 -22.43
C GLN A 76 -12.99 -1.94 -21.70
N ARG A 77 -13.98 -1.07 -21.92
CA ARG A 77 -14.05 0.22 -21.22
C ARG A 77 -14.12 0.06 -19.69
N LYS A 78 -14.96 -0.86 -19.18
CA LYS A 78 -15.05 -1.13 -17.73
C LYS A 78 -13.74 -1.66 -17.18
N ARG A 79 -13.04 -2.50 -17.94
CA ARG A 79 -11.73 -3.00 -17.59
C ARG A 79 -10.69 -1.85 -17.54
N ASP A 80 -10.65 -1.01 -18.56
CA ASP A 80 -9.72 0.12 -18.64
C ASP A 80 -9.98 1.14 -17.52
N GLU A 81 -11.26 1.40 -17.18
CA GLU A 81 -11.64 2.23 -16.03
C GLU A 81 -11.16 1.62 -14.70
N PHE A 82 -11.31 0.31 -14.51
CA PHE A 82 -10.81 -0.39 -13.33
C PHE A 82 -9.27 -0.36 -13.25
N ASP A 83 -8.59 -0.66 -14.35
CA ASP A 83 -7.12 -0.65 -14.42
C ASP A 83 -6.56 0.77 -14.18
N ALA A 84 -7.22 1.81 -14.69
CA ALA A 84 -6.86 3.20 -14.43
C ALA A 84 -7.08 3.58 -12.95
N ALA A 85 -8.20 3.20 -12.36
CA ALA A 85 -8.48 3.45 -10.96
C ALA A 85 -7.48 2.73 -10.05
N ALA A 86 -7.29 1.42 -10.26
CA ALA A 86 -6.34 0.62 -9.48
C ALA A 86 -4.89 1.08 -9.68
N GLY A 87 -4.52 1.50 -10.91
CA GLY A 87 -3.17 1.95 -11.25
C GLY A 87 -2.76 3.28 -10.61
N ASN A 88 -3.74 4.14 -10.31
CA ASN A 88 -3.52 5.46 -9.68
C ASN A 88 -3.69 5.43 -8.16
N MET A 89 -4.08 4.30 -7.57
CA MET A 89 -4.13 4.14 -6.12
C MET A 89 -2.72 4.16 -5.53
N ILE A 90 -2.57 4.84 -4.40
CA ILE A 90 -1.35 4.87 -3.58
C ILE A 90 -1.21 3.53 -2.86
N GLU A 91 -2.34 2.98 -2.42
CA GLU A 91 -2.40 1.67 -1.78
C GLU A 91 -2.05 0.56 -2.77
N ARG A 92 -1.43 -0.47 -2.26
CA ARG A 92 -0.95 -1.61 -3.03
C ARG A 92 -2.03 -2.68 -3.06
N LEU A 93 -2.52 -3.00 -4.26
CA LEU A 93 -3.62 -3.93 -4.48
C LEU A 93 -3.16 -5.15 -5.27
N VAL A 94 -3.53 -6.33 -4.79
CA VAL A 94 -3.34 -7.60 -5.49
C VAL A 94 -4.67 -8.34 -5.53
N LEU A 95 -5.07 -8.81 -6.71
CA LEU A 95 -6.26 -9.62 -6.92
C LEU A 95 -5.85 -11.06 -7.21
N LEU A 96 -6.43 -11.99 -6.47
CA LEU A 96 -6.16 -13.43 -6.59
C LEU A 96 -7.41 -14.17 -7.07
N ASN A 97 -7.21 -15.28 -7.79
CA ASN A 97 -8.29 -16.22 -8.12
C ASN A 97 -8.54 -17.22 -6.98
N GLU A 98 -9.46 -18.16 -7.20
CA GLU A 98 -9.81 -19.23 -6.25
C GLU A 98 -8.61 -20.12 -5.84
N GLN A 99 -7.59 -20.23 -6.69
CA GLN A 99 -6.40 -21.04 -6.44
C GLN A 99 -5.24 -20.24 -5.79
N GLY A 100 -5.44 -18.95 -5.50
CA GLY A 100 -4.39 -18.07 -4.98
C GLY A 100 -3.42 -17.53 -6.03
N MET A 101 -3.75 -17.70 -7.33
CA MET A 101 -2.96 -17.16 -8.44
C MET A 101 -3.26 -15.67 -8.65
N ILE A 102 -2.24 -14.89 -8.94
CA ILE A 102 -2.36 -13.45 -9.17
C ILE A 102 -3.10 -13.18 -10.48
N LEU A 103 -4.28 -12.59 -10.40
CA LEU A 103 -5.08 -12.12 -11.54
C LEU A 103 -4.69 -10.71 -11.96
N SER A 104 -4.47 -9.83 -11.00
CA SER A 104 -4.09 -8.45 -11.23
C SER A 104 -3.27 -7.92 -10.07
N ILE A 105 -2.35 -7.01 -10.37
CA ILE A 105 -1.51 -6.33 -9.40
C ILE A 105 -1.31 -4.89 -9.87
N ASN A 106 -1.49 -3.91 -8.99
CA ASN A 106 -1.29 -2.53 -9.37
C ASN A 106 0.21 -2.12 -9.34
N LYS A 107 0.51 -0.96 -9.95
CA LYS A 107 1.88 -0.46 -10.06
C LYS A 107 2.55 -0.25 -8.70
N ALA A 108 1.78 0.16 -7.68
CA ALA A 108 2.31 0.38 -6.34
C ALA A 108 2.75 -0.95 -5.68
N ALA A 109 1.95 -2.01 -5.80
CA ALA A 109 2.29 -3.34 -5.30
C ALA A 109 3.47 -3.97 -6.07
N THR A 110 3.52 -3.80 -7.39
CA THR A 110 4.61 -4.28 -8.24
C THR A 110 5.96 -3.67 -7.81
N ARG A 111 5.99 -2.37 -7.50
CA ARG A 111 7.21 -1.68 -7.02
C ARG A 111 7.66 -2.19 -5.66
N LEU A 112 6.72 -2.38 -4.72
CA LEU A 112 7.02 -2.85 -3.37
C LEU A 112 7.61 -4.26 -3.39
N LEU A 113 6.97 -5.17 -4.12
CA LEU A 113 7.36 -6.58 -4.16
C LEU A 113 8.58 -6.84 -5.06
N GLY A 114 9.10 -5.81 -5.74
CA GLY A 114 10.27 -5.92 -6.63
C GLY A 114 10.03 -6.82 -7.85
N ILE A 115 8.77 -6.95 -8.29
CA ILE A 115 8.38 -7.92 -9.30
C ILE A 115 8.19 -7.21 -10.62
N SER A 116 8.75 -7.76 -11.70
CA SER A 116 8.43 -7.34 -13.07
C SER A 116 7.06 -7.86 -13.51
N CYS A 117 6.48 -7.29 -14.56
CA CYS A 117 5.12 -7.60 -15.08
C CYS A 117 4.79 -9.09 -15.36
N GLY A 118 5.72 -10.03 -15.14
CA GLY A 118 5.54 -11.46 -15.36
C GLY A 118 5.00 -12.26 -14.16
N CYS A 119 4.42 -11.61 -13.15
CA CYS A 119 3.85 -12.30 -11.98
C CYS A 119 2.37 -12.68 -12.12
N ILE A 120 1.67 -12.14 -13.12
CA ILE A 120 0.27 -12.54 -13.41
C ILE A 120 0.24 -14.02 -13.74
N GLY A 121 -0.67 -14.78 -13.13
CA GLY A 121 -0.79 -16.22 -13.26
C GLY A 121 0.18 -17.04 -12.39
N LYS A 122 0.98 -16.40 -11.54
CA LYS A 122 1.80 -17.09 -10.52
C LYS A 122 1.08 -17.15 -9.19
N ASP A 123 1.44 -18.13 -8.38
CA ASP A 123 0.93 -18.29 -7.01
C ASP A 123 1.48 -17.15 -6.12
N MET A 124 0.62 -16.54 -5.31
CA MET A 124 1.01 -15.51 -4.35
C MET A 124 2.02 -16.03 -3.32
N LEU A 125 1.96 -17.31 -2.96
CA LEU A 125 2.90 -17.95 -2.04
C LEU A 125 4.32 -18.04 -2.59
N LEU A 126 4.53 -17.97 -3.91
CA LEU A 126 5.88 -17.87 -4.49
C LEU A 126 6.55 -16.52 -4.18
N LEU A 127 5.76 -15.50 -3.85
CA LEU A 127 6.27 -14.16 -3.53
C LEU A 127 6.47 -13.98 -2.02
N ASN A 128 5.62 -14.58 -1.23
CA ASN A 128 5.72 -14.58 0.23
C ASN A 128 5.21 -15.92 0.78
N ASP A 129 6.12 -16.83 1.08
CA ASP A 129 5.83 -18.16 1.61
C ASP A 129 5.88 -18.19 3.16
N SER A 130 5.45 -17.10 3.81
CA SER A 130 5.37 -17.08 5.27
C SER A 130 4.18 -17.90 5.77
N ALA A 131 4.30 -18.42 7.00
CA ALA A 131 3.21 -19.17 7.65
C ALA A 131 1.96 -18.29 7.82
N GLU A 132 2.16 -17.02 8.13
CA GLU A 132 1.12 -16.00 8.30
C GLU A 132 0.36 -15.77 6.99
N MET A 133 1.08 -15.66 5.86
CA MET A 133 0.45 -15.49 4.54
C MET A 133 -0.37 -16.72 4.15
N ARG A 134 0.13 -17.92 4.41
CA ARG A 134 -0.63 -19.16 4.16
C ARG A 134 -1.90 -19.22 4.99
N GLU A 135 -1.84 -18.88 6.28
CA GLU A 135 -3.00 -18.84 7.16
C GLU A 135 -4.01 -17.76 6.69
N LEU A 136 -3.53 -16.59 6.30
CA LEU A 136 -4.35 -15.50 5.77
C LEU A 136 -5.14 -15.95 4.53
N LEU A 137 -4.45 -16.57 3.55
CA LEU A 137 -5.10 -17.07 2.35
C LEU A 137 -6.08 -18.21 2.66
N GLN A 138 -5.77 -19.11 3.60
CA GLN A 138 -6.70 -20.14 4.03
C GLN A 138 -7.98 -19.57 4.67
N LYS A 139 -7.88 -18.54 5.52
CA LYS A 139 -9.04 -17.82 6.07
C LYS A 139 -9.90 -17.23 4.96
N THR A 140 -9.25 -16.58 4.00
CA THR A 140 -9.95 -15.96 2.88
C THR A 140 -10.68 -17.00 1.99
N HIS A 141 -10.09 -18.19 1.82
CA HIS A 141 -10.78 -19.30 1.12
C HIS A 141 -11.98 -19.89 1.89
N ARG A 142 -12.10 -19.62 3.19
CA ARG A 142 -13.28 -19.95 3.99
C ARG A 142 -14.34 -18.85 3.99
N GLY A 143 -14.10 -17.74 3.27
CA GLY A 143 -14.98 -16.59 3.25
C GLY A 143 -14.76 -15.62 4.43
N GLU A 144 -13.65 -15.75 5.17
CA GLU A 144 -13.32 -14.90 6.30
C GLU A 144 -12.37 -13.78 5.86
N HIS A 145 -12.51 -12.60 6.49
CA HIS A 145 -11.52 -11.54 6.36
C HIS A 145 -10.34 -11.82 7.29
N GLY A 146 -9.16 -11.39 6.89
CA GLY A 146 -7.97 -11.54 7.71
C GLY A 146 -7.00 -10.40 7.50
N GLU A 147 -6.10 -10.24 8.46
CA GLU A 147 -5.00 -9.27 8.40
C GLU A 147 -3.73 -9.85 8.98
N ILE A 148 -2.61 -9.45 8.44
CA ILE A 148 -1.27 -9.77 8.93
C ILE A 148 -0.36 -8.56 8.81
N SER A 149 0.64 -8.45 9.69
CA SER A 149 1.72 -7.46 9.57
C SER A 149 2.99 -8.19 9.13
N VAL A 150 3.62 -7.70 8.07
CA VAL A 150 4.80 -8.34 7.46
C VAL A 150 5.89 -7.28 7.22
N PRO A 151 7.14 -7.52 7.65
CA PRO A 151 8.25 -6.69 7.25
C PRO A 151 8.63 -6.99 5.78
N ILE A 152 8.77 -5.95 4.97
CA ILE A 152 9.24 -6.06 3.58
C ILE A 152 10.34 -5.03 3.38
N GLY A 153 11.59 -5.49 3.19
CA GLY A 153 12.77 -4.62 3.15
C GLY A 153 12.97 -3.89 4.48
N GLU A 154 13.04 -2.56 4.45
CA GLU A 154 13.16 -1.72 5.65
C GLU A 154 11.83 -1.20 6.19
N GLY A 155 10.71 -1.57 5.57
CA GLY A 155 9.38 -1.12 5.93
C GLY A 155 8.50 -2.20 6.56
N SER A 156 7.51 -1.76 7.32
CA SER A 156 6.44 -2.60 7.89
C SER A 156 5.15 -2.39 7.12
N TYR A 157 4.52 -3.49 6.72
CA TYR A 157 3.32 -3.46 5.90
C TYR A 157 2.21 -4.30 6.52
N GLN A 158 1.02 -3.74 6.56
CA GLN A 158 -0.19 -4.46 6.94
C GLN A 158 -0.92 -4.94 5.70
N ILE A 159 -1.17 -6.24 5.61
CA ILE A 159 -1.86 -6.89 4.51
C ILE A 159 -3.24 -7.30 4.99
N TYR A 160 -4.26 -6.71 4.38
CA TYR A 160 -5.66 -7.08 4.56
C TYR A 160 -6.07 -8.00 3.42
N ALA A 161 -6.67 -9.14 3.75
CA ALA A 161 -7.24 -10.05 2.77
C ALA A 161 -8.76 -10.13 2.92
N SER A 162 -9.45 -9.96 1.82
CA SER A 162 -10.91 -10.03 1.76
C SER A 162 -11.35 -10.99 0.66
N PRO A 163 -12.30 -11.90 0.92
CA PRO A 163 -12.82 -12.80 -0.08
C PRO A 163 -13.66 -12.03 -1.12
N VAL A 164 -13.51 -12.39 -2.38
CA VAL A 164 -14.39 -11.93 -3.47
C VAL A 164 -15.45 -13.01 -3.67
N ILE A 165 -16.70 -12.65 -3.39
CA ILE A 165 -17.82 -13.59 -3.53
C ILE A 165 -18.60 -13.24 -4.80
N SER A 166 -18.80 -14.23 -5.67
CA SER A 166 -19.62 -14.12 -6.87
C SER A 166 -20.54 -15.35 -6.97
N ASN A 167 -21.82 -15.12 -7.19
CA ASN A 167 -22.83 -16.19 -7.27
C ASN A 167 -22.78 -17.17 -6.06
N GLU A 168 -22.70 -16.65 -4.85
CA GLU A 168 -22.61 -17.39 -3.58
C GLU A 168 -21.38 -18.31 -3.46
N LYS A 169 -20.39 -18.14 -4.34
CA LYS A 169 -19.11 -18.85 -4.30
C LYS A 169 -17.96 -17.89 -4.17
N ILE A 170 -16.90 -18.34 -3.53
CA ILE A 170 -15.64 -17.57 -3.43
C ILE A 170 -14.97 -17.63 -4.80
N ALA A 171 -14.92 -16.48 -5.48
CA ALA A 171 -14.29 -16.32 -6.79
C ALA A 171 -12.79 -15.96 -6.70
N GLY A 172 -12.32 -15.61 -5.50
CA GLY A 172 -10.93 -15.21 -5.25
C GLY A 172 -10.77 -14.38 -4.02
N ALA A 173 -9.69 -13.62 -3.96
CA ALA A 173 -9.37 -12.72 -2.86
C ALA A 173 -8.79 -11.40 -3.34
N VAL A 174 -9.04 -10.33 -2.58
CA VAL A 174 -8.37 -9.04 -2.71
C VAL A 174 -7.40 -8.89 -1.55
N LEU A 175 -6.13 -8.61 -1.85
CA LEU A 175 -5.13 -8.22 -0.87
C LEU A 175 -4.88 -6.71 -0.99
N LEU A 176 -5.07 -6.00 0.12
CA LEU A 176 -4.74 -4.59 0.26
C LEU A 176 -3.51 -4.47 1.17
N ILE A 177 -2.43 -3.88 0.68
CA ILE A 177 -1.17 -3.74 1.40
C ILE A 177 -0.95 -2.28 1.75
N ILE A 178 -0.96 -1.96 3.04
CA ILE A 178 -0.81 -0.62 3.58
C ILE A 178 0.55 -0.49 4.25
N ASP A 179 1.25 0.61 3.97
CA ASP A 179 2.48 0.95 4.66
C ASP A 179 2.19 1.48 6.06
N ILE A 180 2.67 0.78 7.06
CA ILE A 180 2.50 1.15 8.47
C ILE A 180 3.84 1.51 9.14
N THR A 181 4.90 1.70 8.34
CA THR A 181 6.26 1.94 8.83
C THR A 181 6.33 3.14 9.78
N GLU A 182 5.76 4.27 9.37
CA GLU A 182 5.71 5.49 10.18
C GLU A 182 4.91 5.27 11.48
N LYS A 183 3.76 4.59 11.37
CA LYS A 183 2.90 4.27 12.52
C LYS A 183 3.63 3.37 13.52
N GLU A 184 4.26 2.30 13.05
CA GLU A 184 5.01 1.39 13.93
C GLU A 184 6.21 2.08 14.57
N ARG A 185 6.94 2.90 13.83
CA ARG A 185 8.05 3.70 14.37
C ARG A 185 7.57 4.65 15.47
N ALA A 186 6.46 5.34 15.23
CA ALA A 186 5.87 6.23 16.23
C ALA A 186 5.41 5.48 17.48
N GLU A 187 4.76 4.32 17.32
CA GLU A 187 4.36 3.46 18.43
C GLU A 187 5.56 2.91 19.20
N GLN A 188 6.61 2.49 18.50
CA GLN A 188 7.84 2.01 19.11
C GLN A 188 8.51 3.12 19.92
N MET A 189 8.70 4.31 19.34
CA MET A 189 9.23 5.48 20.05
C MET A 189 8.41 5.81 21.30
N ARG A 190 7.09 5.75 21.22
CA ARG A 190 6.21 5.99 22.36
C ARG A 190 6.40 4.94 23.46
N ARG A 191 6.54 3.66 23.10
CA ARG A 191 6.80 2.59 24.06
C ARG A 191 8.16 2.76 24.76
N GLU A 192 9.21 3.04 23.98
CA GLU A 192 10.56 3.29 24.49
C GLU A 192 10.58 4.53 25.40
N PHE A 193 9.94 5.62 24.98
CA PHE A 193 9.81 6.81 25.80
C PHE A 193 9.13 6.49 27.15
N THR A 194 7.99 5.81 27.14
CA THR A 194 7.27 5.45 28.37
C THR A 194 8.11 4.56 29.27
N ALA A 195 8.82 3.59 28.71
CA ALA A 195 9.71 2.70 29.46
C ALA A 195 10.87 3.47 30.09
N ASN A 196 11.53 4.34 29.32
CA ASN A 196 12.65 5.15 29.76
C ASN A 196 12.22 6.13 30.88
N VAL A 197 11.11 6.85 30.70
CA VAL A 197 10.55 7.73 31.73
C VAL A 197 10.29 6.98 33.02
N SER A 198 9.64 5.80 32.92
CA SER A 198 9.34 4.97 34.08
C SER A 198 10.62 4.53 34.83
N HIS A 199 11.66 4.19 34.08
CA HIS A 199 12.94 3.77 34.67
C HIS A 199 13.66 4.95 35.33
N GLU A 200 13.71 6.11 34.66
CA GLU A 200 14.37 7.32 35.19
C GLU A 200 13.66 7.91 36.39
N LEU A 201 12.33 7.72 36.53
CA LEU A 201 11.60 8.13 37.72
C LEU A 201 11.76 7.14 38.88
N LYS A 202 11.86 5.83 38.60
CA LYS A 202 11.94 4.79 39.61
C LYS A 202 13.23 4.82 40.42
N THR A 203 14.34 5.13 39.77
CA THR A 203 15.68 5.16 40.39
C THR A 203 15.78 6.21 41.51
N PRO A 204 15.51 7.51 41.28
CA PRO A 204 15.54 8.52 42.33
C PRO A 204 14.50 8.26 43.41
N LEU A 205 13.31 7.76 43.03
CA LEU A 205 12.25 7.42 43.99
C LEU A 205 12.70 6.34 44.99
N HIS A 206 13.39 5.31 44.52
CA HIS A 206 13.94 4.26 45.37
C HIS A 206 15.02 4.81 46.32
N THR A 207 15.90 5.73 45.82
CA THR A 207 16.89 6.35 46.64
C THR A 207 16.26 7.20 47.76
N ILE A 208 15.25 8.02 47.38
CA ILE A 208 14.51 8.83 48.35
C ILE A 208 13.87 7.96 49.42
N SER A 209 13.11 6.88 48.97
CA SER A 209 12.44 5.96 49.85
C SER A 209 13.41 5.26 50.81
N GLY A 210 14.54 4.74 50.29
CA GLY A 210 15.55 4.07 51.10
C GLY A 210 16.21 5.00 52.12
N CYS A 211 16.58 6.22 51.73
CA CYS A 211 17.13 7.22 52.66
C CYS A 211 16.09 7.59 53.75
N ALA A 212 14.85 7.81 53.36
CA ALA A 212 13.79 8.15 54.33
C ALA A 212 13.52 7.02 55.29
N GLU A 213 13.52 5.76 54.81
CA GLU A 213 13.34 4.58 55.68
C GLU A 213 14.46 4.42 56.71
N LEU A 214 15.73 4.58 56.28
CA LEU A 214 16.89 4.54 57.15
C LEU A 214 16.82 5.64 58.25
N LEU A 215 16.41 6.86 57.86
CA LEU A 215 16.23 7.96 58.79
C LEU A 215 15.12 7.71 59.77
N SER A 216 13.95 7.22 59.32
CA SER A 216 12.78 6.99 60.14
C SER A 216 12.98 5.86 61.16
N ASN A 217 13.76 4.84 60.79
CA ASN A 217 14.08 3.70 61.66
C ASN A 217 15.25 3.99 62.63
N GLY A 218 15.83 5.18 62.60
CA GLY A 218 16.95 5.56 63.47
C GLY A 218 18.22 4.78 63.19
N MET A 219 18.36 4.23 61.99
CA MET A 219 19.51 3.44 61.57
C MET A 219 20.68 4.31 61.06
N VAL A 220 20.50 5.65 61.04
CA VAL A 220 21.50 6.62 60.58
C VAL A 220 22.11 7.27 61.81
N ARG A 221 23.46 7.41 61.84
CA ARG A 221 24.13 8.15 62.90
C ARG A 221 23.75 9.62 62.81
N GLN A 222 23.71 10.30 63.97
CA GLN A 222 23.23 11.67 64.04
C GLN A 222 24.11 12.65 63.19
N GLU A 223 25.38 12.37 63.06
CA GLU A 223 26.32 13.08 62.19
C GLU A 223 26.07 12.93 60.67
N ASP A 224 25.43 11.80 60.28
CA ASP A 224 25.11 11.50 58.87
C ASP A 224 23.71 11.98 58.42
N VAL A 225 22.84 12.36 59.36
CA VAL A 225 21.45 12.83 59.07
C VAL A 225 21.43 13.96 58.03
N PRO A 226 22.29 15.00 58.07
CA PRO A 226 22.34 16.06 57.06
C PRO A 226 22.65 15.53 55.67
N ARG A 227 23.55 14.57 55.57
CA ARG A 227 23.97 13.96 54.29
C ARG A 227 22.80 13.23 53.62
N PHE A 228 22.06 12.39 54.37
CA PHE A 228 20.88 11.68 53.84
C PHE A 228 19.76 12.65 53.47
N SER A 229 19.55 13.72 54.26
CA SER A 229 18.59 14.77 53.95
C SER A 229 18.93 15.52 52.65
N LEU A 230 20.18 15.84 52.44
CA LEU A 230 20.69 16.48 51.22
C LEU A 230 20.55 15.56 50.03
N GLN A 231 20.77 14.24 50.19
CA GLN A 231 20.59 13.27 49.14
C GLN A 231 19.11 13.16 48.70
N ILE A 232 18.17 13.11 49.64
CA ILE A 232 16.73 13.16 49.36
C ILE A 232 16.37 14.44 48.63
N GLN A 233 16.86 15.59 49.05
CA GLN A 233 16.63 16.88 48.40
C GLN A 233 17.17 16.91 46.97
N SER A 234 18.36 16.39 46.75
CA SER A 234 19.00 16.33 45.42
C SER A 234 18.18 15.48 44.47
N GLU A 235 17.79 14.27 44.89
CA GLU A 235 16.98 13.36 44.06
C GLU A 235 15.57 13.92 43.77
N ALA A 236 14.95 14.61 44.75
CA ALA A 236 13.69 15.28 44.51
C ALA A 236 13.78 16.41 43.50
N LYS A 237 14.85 17.23 43.52
CA LYS A 237 15.13 18.27 42.53
C LYS A 237 15.34 17.67 41.15
N ARG A 238 16.07 16.54 41.05
CA ARG A 238 16.27 15.80 39.82
C ARG A 238 14.96 15.32 39.23
N MET A 239 14.03 14.76 40.04
CA MET A 239 12.72 14.35 39.61
C MET A 239 11.87 15.52 39.08
N ILE A 240 11.90 16.67 39.78
CA ILE A 240 11.16 17.86 39.32
C ILE A 240 11.66 18.29 37.92
N ALA A 241 12.98 18.39 37.73
CA ALA A 241 13.56 18.74 36.44
C ALA A 241 13.14 17.74 35.33
N LEU A 242 13.15 16.44 35.63
CA LEU A 242 12.72 15.41 34.66
C LEU A 242 11.23 15.56 34.29
N VAL A 243 10.36 15.84 35.27
CA VAL A 243 8.93 16.07 35.01
C VAL A 243 8.73 17.33 34.15
N GLU A 244 9.47 18.41 34.43
CA GLU A 244 9.43 19.64 33.62
C GLU A 244 9.86 19.37 32.16
N ASP A 245 10.87 18.55 31.95
CA ASP A 245 11.34 18.19 30.60
C ASP A 245 10.32 17.32 29.87
N ILE A 246 9.63 16.39 30.55
CA ILE A 246 8.51 15.60 30.00
C ILE A 246 7.34 16.51 29.58
N ILE A 247 6.99 17.49 30.41
CA ILE A 247 5.92 18.45 30.11
C ILE A 247 6.30 19.31 28.89
N LYS A 248 7.56 19.79 28.80
CA LYS A 248 8.03 20.53 27.64
C LYS A 248 7.95 19.69 26.36
N LEU A 249 8.32 18.41 26.43
CA LEU A 249 8.25 17.51 25.28
C LEU A 249 6.80 17.27 24.85
N SER A 250 5.88 17.03 25.81
CA SER A 250 4.45 16.87 25.51
C SER A 250 3.85 18.09 24.82
N HIS A 251 4.22 19.30 25.26
CA HIS A 251 3.78 20.55 24.60
C HIS A 251 4.35 20.72 23.19
N LEU A 252 5.53 20.19 22.93
CA LEU A 252 6.12 20.20 21.58
C LEU A 252 5.38 19.26 20.63
N ASP A 253 4.95 18.09 21.12
CA ASP A 253 4.20 17.11 20.34
C ASP A 253 2.78 17.58 20.02
N GLU A 254 2.11 18.33 20.95
CA GLU A 254 0.73 18.78 20.78
C GLU A 254 0.59 20.09 20.02
N GLY A 255 1.63 20.93 19.89
CA GLY A 255 1.46 22.30 19.47
C GLY A 255 2.62 22.96 18.72
N ALA A 256 3.45 22.20 18.02
CA ALA A 256 4.54 22.79 17.21
C ALA A 256 4.03 23.74 16.11
N GLU A 257 2.76 23.63 15.71
CA GLU A 257 2.13 24.49 14.69
C GLU A 257 1.70 25.86 15.22
N ASP A 258 1.38 26.00 16.50
CA ASP A 258 0.92 27.24 17.13
C ASP A 258 2.06 28.13 17.70
N MET A 259 3.28 27.63 17.73
CA MET A 259 4.41 28.41 18.23
C MET A 259 4.84 29.50 17.26
N ARG A 260 4.82 30.75 17.74
CA ARG A 260 5.20 31.94 16.96
C ARG A 260 6.67 31.87 16.56
N ARG A 261 6.94 31.76 15.28
CA ARG A 261 8.28 31.83 14.71
C ARG A 261 8.68 33.30 14.53
N GLU A 262 9.88 33.65 14.99
CA GLU A 262 10.43 35.01 14.92
C GLU A 262 11.83 35.00 14.30
N GLU A 263 12.21 36.12 13.71
CA GLU A 263 13.55 36.29 13.20
C GLU A 263 14.46 36.53 14.42
N THR A 264 15.39 35.60 14.71
CA THR A 264 16.22 35.57 15.87
C THR A 264 17.70 35.60 15.47
N ASP A 265 18.50 36.47 16.10
CA ASP A 265 19.96 36.47 15.94
C ASP A 265 20.55 35.32 16.78
N LEU A 266 21.03 34.28 16.07
CA LEU A 266 21.59 33.09 16.70
C LEU A 266 22.85 33.42 17.53
N TYR A 267 23.72 34.34 17.07
CA TYR A 267 24.91 34.70 17.80
C TYR A 267 24.58 35.38 19.13
N ALA A 268 23.63 36.29 19.15
CA ALA A 268 23.17 36.94 20.38
C ALA A 268 22.57 35.93 21.37
N LEU A 269 21.74 35.00 20.87
CA LEU A 269 21.13 33.94 21.67
C LEU A 269 22.16 32.99 22.27
N VAL A 270 23.16 32.56 21.48
CA VAL A 270 24.25 31.69 21.95
C VAL A 270 25.10 32.43 22.99
N LYS A 271 25.41 33.72 22.77
CA LYS A 271 26.16 34.56 23.72
C LYS A 271 25.49 34.64 25.08
N ASP A 272 24.14 34.87 25.09
CA ASP A 272 23.38 34.94 26.34
C ASP A 272 23.41 33.61 27.08
N THR A 273 23.29 32.50 26.33
CA THR A 273 23.28 31.13 26.87
C THR A 273 24.66 30.76 27.44
N VAL A 274 25.74 31.05 26.73
CA VAL A 274 27.10 30.84 27.19
C VAL A 274 27.37 31.64 28.46
N CYS A 275 26.96 32.94 28.51
CA CYS A 275 27.06 33.74 29.72
C CYS A 275 26.35 33.10 30.93
N SER A 276 25.17 32.50 30.73
CA SER A 276 24.43 31.83 31.81
C SER A 276 25.11 30.55 32.33
N LEU A 277 25.91 29.87 31.49
CA LEU A 277 26.59 28.62 31.81
C LEU A 277 28.03 28.82 32.27
N THR A 278 28.57 30.04 32.20
CA THR A 278 29.96 30.33 32.51
C THR A 278 30.34 29.97 33.96
N GLN A 279 29.48 30.25 34.92
CA GLN A 279 29.72 29.90 36.31
C GLN A 279 29.78 28.38 36.53
N SER A 280 28.81 27.63 35.97
CA SER A 280 28.78 26.17 36.09
C SER A 280 29.99 25.52 35.39
N ALA A 281 30.42 26.07 34.26
CA ALA A 281 31.61 25.60 33.56
C ALA A 281 32.89 25.84 34.37
N GLN A 282 33.02 27.00 35.03
CA GLN A 282 34.18 27.32 35.89
C GLN A 282 34.25 26.38 37.11
N GLU A 283 33.13 26.01 37.71
CA GLU A 283 33.09 25.08 38.85
C GLU A 283 33.66 23.70 38.51
N VAL A 284 33.54 23.29 37.22
CA VAL A 284 34.05 22.00 36.70
C VAL A 284 35.41 22.16 36.01
N GLY A 285 35.93 23.38 35.91
CA GLY A 285 37.24 23.67 35.30
C GLY A 285 37.22 23.71 33.76
N VAL A 286 36.04 23.93 33.15
CA VAL A 286 35.88 24.04 31.71
C VAL A 286 35.84 25.50 31.29
N SER A 287 36.56 25.84 30.23
CA SER A 287 36.52 27.17 29.61
C SER A 287 35.58 27.19 28.42
N LEU A 288 34.68 28.19 28.38
CA LEU A 288 33.78 28.41 27.26
C LEU A 288 34.30 29.54 26.38
N GLU A 289 34.49 29.27 25.10
CA GLU A 289 34.87 30.26 24.10
C GLU A 289 33.78 30.40 23.06
N LEU A 290 33.44 31.65 22.71
CA LEU A 290 32.47 31.97 21.67
C LEU A 290 33.16 32.66 20.50
N SER A 291 33.05 32.08 19.31
CA SER A 291 33.52 32.67 18.07
C SER A 291 32.43 32.59 16.99
N GLY A 292 32.33 33.63 16.17
CA GLY A 292 31.35 33.67 15.09
C GLY A 292 30.84 35.08 14.79
N GLU A 293 29.88 35.17 13.88
CA GLU A 293 29.27 36.43 13.47
C GLU A 293 27.75 36.35 13.65
N SER A 294 27.07 37.52 13.67
CA SER A 294 25.61 37.61 13.72
C SER A 294 24.99 36.87 12.55
N ALA A 295 24.12 35.91 12.84
CA ALA A 295 23.35 35.12 11.85
C ALA A 295 21.88 35.11 12.23
N LYS A 296 21.02 35.60 11.34
CA LYS A 296 19.58 35.63 11.53
C LYS A 296 18.94 34.37 11.03
N ILE A 297 18.15 33.71 11.88
CA ILE A 297 17.37 32.53 11.55
C ILE A 297 15.90 32.73 11.96
N THR A 298 14.98 32.16 11.21
CA THR A 298 13.55 32.13 11.56
C THR A 298 13.25 30.89 12.39
N GLY A 299 12.87 31.08 13.65
CA GLY A 299 12.60 29.97 14.57
C GLY A 299 11.85 30.43 15.81
N VAL A 300 11.56 29.50 16.71
CA VAL A 300 10.99 29.79 18.03
C VAL A 300 12.15 30.09 19.00
N PRO A 301 12.30 31.33 19.50
CA PRO A 301 13.49 31.71 20.28
C PRO A 301 13.72 30.85 21.52
N GLN A 302 12.65 30.46 22.19
CA GLN A 302 12.70 29.59 23.38
C GLN A 302 13.26 28.19 23.07
N LEU A 303 12.86 27.59 21.95
CA LEU A 303 13.38 26.28 21.52
C LEU A 303 14.84 26.36 21.10
N LEU A 304 15.20 27.39 20.34
CA LEU A 304 16.57 27.62 19.93
C LEU A 304 17.50 27.78 21.15
N ARG A 305 17.07 28.54 22.16
CA ARG A 305 17.79 28.70 23.44
C ARG A 305 17.91 27.36 24.16
N GLY A 306 16.84 26.55 24.21
CA GLY A 306 16.86 25.22 24.81
C GLY A 306 17.84 24.26 24.14
N ILE A 307 17.93 24.29 22.81
CA ILE A 307 18.87 23.47 22.04
C ILE A 307 20.30 23.84 22.43
N VAL A 308 20.65 25.14 22.39
CA VAL A 308 22.01 25.63 22.72
C VAL A 308 22.33 25.30 24.16
N TYR A 309 21.42 25.55 25.08
CA TYR A 309 21.61 25.26 26.50
C TYR A 309 21.92 23.78 26.74
N ASN A 310 21.08 22.88 26.19
CA ASN A 310 21.24 21.42 26.36
C ASN A 310 22.57 20.91 25.79
N LEU A 311 22.98 21.42 24.62
CA LEU A 311 24.24 21.02 24.00
C LEU A 311 25.43 21.49 24.82
N CYS A 312 25.42 22.76 25.30
CA CYS A 312 26.50 23.32 26.12
C CYS A 312 26.55 22.66 27.50
N ASP A 313 25.41 22.44 28.16
CA ASP A 313 25.36 21.80 29.48
C ASP A 313 25.84 20.34 29.42
N ASN A 314 25.50 19.60 28.36
CA ASN A 314 26.02 18.26 28.14
C ASN A 314 27.55 18.24 27.88
N ALA A 315 28.07 19.26 27.22
CA ALA A 315 29.52 19.38 26.98
C ALA A 315 30.31 19.79 28.22
N ILE A 316 29.69 20.47 29.21
CA ILE A 316 30.28 20.88 30.47
C ILE A 316 30.30 19.70 31.47
N LYS A 317 29.30 18.84 31.47
CA LYS A 317 29.20 17.62 32.30
C LYS A 317 30.23 16.56 31.92
#